data_ef0b9b943ad7be83e50362e369ed2808
#
_entry.id   ef0b9b943ad7be83e50362e369ed2808
#
_cell.length_a   1.000
_cell.length_b   1.000
_cell.length_c   1.000
_cell.angle_alpha   90.00
_cell.angle_beta   90.00
_cell.angle_gamma   90.00
#
_symmetry.space_group_name_H-M   'P 1'
#
loop_
_entity.id
_entity.type
_entity.pdbx_description
1 polymer ?
#
loop_
_entity_poly.entity_id
_entity_poly.type
_entity_poly.pdbx_seq_one_letter_code
_entity_poly.pdbx_strand_id
1 'polypeptide(L)'
;TELFQFIGKDNIPFHTVIFPSCQLASGMDWTMLHHMSSTEYLNYEGGKFSKSLGIGIFGNDVQDTGIPADVWRFYMFYNRPEKSDVTFTWADFQEKVNGELIGNLSNLVNRTLTFVKRFYEDGALFSAPIDTELHAQIVEREKKIDSFMERAEERDALRQIISLSSLGNKAFQDGEPWKMRKEQPEKAMSLLKTLVYLIRDLAVMVQPFMPETSLKMLSFLGAEKTNWNDLGNWEGIEGIGEVSLLFTKLEDSLIEQLRTRFSGSQEEREQKKTKELEKDMDQKEDQVSLAEQFASRVILKVAKITNVERHPRGDKLYIITLDVQEEEPRTIVSSIVPYYKEEELQDQNIVLVSNLKPANFRGEKSYGMLLAASDPDAEEHSTCEVLFAPQFEVGSVLTPEGFSPVEEKLPYVKADHFFSMPIYTESGVVKIDGKPIGKDGVALTAKKYLNGPVG
;
A
#
# COMPACT_ATOMS: atom_id res chain seq x y z
N THR A 1 -9.28 29.46 22.76
CA THR A 1 -8.69 28.55 21.74
C THR A 1 -7.24 28.31 22.12
N GLU A 2 -6.80 27.06 22.10
CA GLU A 2 -5.43 26.65 22.38
C GLU A 2 -4.85 26.01 21.12
N LEU A 3 -3.56 26.22 20.84
CA LEU A 3 -2.85 25.65 19.72
C LEU A 3 -1.88 24.57 20.21
N PHE A 4 -2.18 23.30 19.89
CA PHE A 4 -1.30 22.16 20.09
C PHE A 4 -0.62 21.82 18.78
N GLN A 5 0.69 21.60 18.80
CA GLN A 5 1.48 21.21 17.62
C GLN A 5 2.25 19.93 17.87
N PHE A 6 2.16 18.99 16.93
CA PHE A 6 2.90 17.73 16.92
C PHE A 6 3.93 17.78 15.80
N ILE A 7 5.22 17.71 16.13
CA ILE A 7 6.31 17.96 15.19
C ILE A 7 7.47 16.97 15.37
N GLY A 8 8.34 16.85 14.37
CA GLY A 8 9.65 16.23 14.52
C GLY A 8 10.65 17.23 15.12
N LYS A 9 11.65 16.73 15.84
CA LYS A 9 12.66 17.56 16.55
C LYS A 9 13.37 18.61 15.68
N ASP A 10 13.55 18.31 14.39
CA ASP A 10 14.22 19.23 13.46
C ASP A 10 13.40 20.51 13.19
N ASN A 11 12.10 20.48 13.47
CA ASN A 11 11.20 21.60 13.25
C ASN A 11 10.99 22.49 14.49
N ILE A 12 11.57 22.15 15.63
CA ILE A 12 11.40 22.94 16.87
C ILE A 12 11.68 24.42 16.65
N PRO A 13 12.81 24.86 16.05
CA PRO A 13 13.10 26.29 15.86
C PRO A 13 12.06 26.98 14.94
N PHE A 14 11.51 26.29 13.97
CA PHE A 14 10.49 26.84 13.07
C PHE A 14 9.19 27.15 13.81
N HIS A 15 8.79 26.31 14.75
CA HIS A 15 7.54 26.42 15.48
C HIS A 15 7.64 27.25 16.77
N THR A 16 8.84 27.36 17.37
CA THR A 16 9.04 28.10 18.64
C THR A 16 9.63 29.49 18.45
N VAL A 17 10.32 29.75 17.34
CA VAL A 17 10.99 31.03 17.07
C VAL A 17 10.43 31.66 15.80
N ILE A 18 10.58 31.05 14.63
CA ILE A 18 10.28 31.67 13.34
C ILE A 18 8.78 31.95 13.19
N PHE A 19 7.93 30.94 13.36
CA PHE A 19 6.48 31.11 13.22
C PHE A 19 5.89 32.11 14.22
N PRO A 20 6.16 32.03 15.53
CA PRO A 20 5.72 33.07 16.51
C PRO A 20 6.22 34.47 16.17
N SER A 21 7.47 34.60 15.70
CA SER A 21 8.02 35.93 15.33
C SER A 21 7.23 36.51 14.14
N CYS A 22 6.86 35.71 13.13
CA CYS A 22 6.03 36.16 12.02
C CYS A 22 4.62 36.54 12.48
N GLN A 23 4.02 35.80 13.41
CA GLN A 23 2.71 36.12 13.98
C GLN A 23 2.75 37.46 14.71
N LEU A 24 3.74 37.70 15.58
CA LEU A 24 3.94 38.96 16.30
C LEU A 24 4.21 40.14 15.33
N ALA A 25 5.06 39.93 14.34
CA ALA A 25 5.41 40.95 13.35
C ALA A 25 4.23 41.37 12.45
N SER A 26 3.24 40.49 12.25
CA SER A 26 2.04 40.82 11.48
C SER A 26 1.14 41.85 12.15
N GLY A 27 1.26 42.06 13.44
CA GLY A 27 0.40 42.95 14.24
C GLY A 27 -1.04 42.48 14.40
N MET A 28 -1.34 41.22 13.98
CA MET A 28 -2.66 40.60 14.11
C MET A 28 -2.75 39.79 15.40
N ASP A 29 -3.96 39.58 15.89
CA ASP A 29 -4.23 38.78 17.09
C ASP A 29 -4.36 37.29 16.71
N TRP A 30 -3.21 36.60 16.68
CA TRP A 30 -3.12 35.16 16.39
C TRP A 30 -3.13 34.33 17.67
N THR A 31 -3.72 33.14 17.58
CA THR A 31 -3.56 32.13 18.64
C THR A 31 -2.11 31.65 18.66
N MET A 32 -1.42 31.97 19.74
CA MET A 32 -0.02 31.58 19.94
C MET A 32 0.09 30.09 20.32
N LEU A 33 1.28 29.52 20.13
CA LEU A 33 1.58 28.16 20.53
C LEU A 33 1.34 27.97 22.02
N HIS A 34 0.44 27.06 22.37
CA HIS A 34 0.12 26.69 23.75
C HIS A 34 0.94 25.46 24.19
N HIS A 35 0.93 24.41 23.39
CA HIS A 35 1.63 23.17 23.67
C HIS A 35 2.31 22.62 22.42
N MET A 36 3.49 22.05 22.60
CA MET A 36 4.22 21.38 21.51
C MET A 36 4.70 20.01 21.97
N SER A 37 4.29 18.97 21.24
CA SER A 37 4.79 17.61 21.41
C SER A 37 5.76 17.29 20.26
N SER A 38 7.04 17.15 20.58
CA SER A 38 8.07 16.80 19.59
C SER A 38 8.40 15.31 19.65
N THR A 39 8.79 14.75 18.50
CA THR A 39 9.29 13.39 18.39
C THR A 39 10.74 13.36 17.96
N GLU A 40 11.47 12.41 18.48
CA GLU A 40 12.77 11.96 18.02
C GLU A 40 12.61 11.13 16.74
N TYR A 41 13.69 10.52 16.22
CA TYR A 41 13.63 9.73 15.01
C TYR A 41 13.12 8.32 15.26
N LEU A 42 12.31 7.82 14.31
CA LEU A 42 12.05 6.40 14.13
C LEU A 42 13.02 5.89 13.07
N ASN A 43 13.90 4.97 13.46
CA ASN A 43 14.81 4.29 12.56
C ASN A 43 14.22 2.94 12.09
N TYR A 44 14.77 2.38 11.03
CA TYR A 44 14.43 1.05 10.53
C TYR A 44 15.58 0.08 10.75
N GLU A 45 15.32 -1.23 10.75
CA GLU A 45 16.35 -2.28 10.91
C GLU A 45 17.65 -1.92 10.17
N GLY A 46 18.74 -1.77 10.90
CA GLY A 46 20.05 -1.52 10.34
C GLY A 46 20.33 -0.13 9.77
N GLY A 47 19.39 0.83 9.90
CA GLY A 47 19.61 2.17 9.38
C GLY A 47 18.47 3.16 9.57
N LYS A 48 18.50 4.25 8.82
CA LYS A 48 17.43 5.25 8.82
C LYS A 48 16.35 4.88 7.80
N PHE A 49 15.10 5.17 8.10
CA PHE A 49 14.07 5.28 7.06
C PHE A 49 14.53 6.29 6.01
N SER A 50 14.47 5.92 4.75
CA SER A 50 14.87 6.80 3.66
C SER A 50 13.83 6.76 2.54
N LYS A 51 13.01 7.81 2.45
CA LYS A 51 12.02 7.94 1.38
C LYS A 51 12.67 8.01 -0.01
N SER A 52 13.80 8.74 -0.11
CA SER A 52 14.52 8.89 -1.39
C SER A 52 15.19 7.60 -1.87
N LEU A 53 15.58 6.71 -0.95
CA LEU A 53 16.15 5.40 -1.26
C LEU A 53 15.12 4.27 -1.16
N GLY A 54 13.90 4.57 -0.71
CA GLY A 54 12.85 3.59 -0.49
C GLY A 54 13.17 2.55 0.59
N ILE A 55 14.01 2.88 1.57
CA ILE A 55 14.38 1.96 2.66
C ILE A 55 13.35 2.06 3.79
N GLY A 56 12.70 0.95 4.10
CA GLY A 56 11.69 0.82 5.15
C GLY A 56 10.31 0.46 4.59
N ILE A 57 9.33 0.39 5.48
CA ILE A 57 7.92 0.22 5.13
C ILE A 57 7.21 1.57 5.28
N PHE A 58 6.47 1.98 4.26
CA PHE A 58 5.76 3.25 4.20
C PHE A 58 4.26 3.06 4.29
N GLY A 59 3.49 4.13 4.54
CA GLY A 59 2.05 4.06 4.72
C GLY A 59 1.29 3.43 3.54
N ASN A 60 1.74 3.64 2.31
CA ASN A 60 1.19 3.00 1.12
C ASN A 60 1.48 1.50 1.02
N ASP A 61 2.57 1.02 1.66
CA ASP A 61 2.91 -0.41 1.68
C ASP A 61 2.07 -1.19 2.70
N VAL A 62 1.54 -0.52 3.72
CA VAL A 62 0.81 -1.14 4.84
C VAL A 62 -0.40 -1.94 4.36
N GLN A 63 -1.14 -1.44 3.37
CA GLN A 63 -2.31 -2.13 2.81
C GLN A 63 -1.95 -3.51 2.24
N ASP A 64 -0.78 -3.62 1.63
CA ASP A 64 -0.29 -4.84 1.00
C ASP A 64 0.24 -5.88 2.00
N THR A 65 0.36 -5.55 3.29
CA THR A 65 0.85 -6.48 4.31
C THR A 65 -0.22 -7.47 4.79
N GLY A 66 -1.50 -7.17 4.56
CA GLY A 66 -2.63 -7.92 5.12
C GLY A 66 -2.80 -7.75 6.63
N ILE A 67 -2.00 -6.89 7.27
CA ILE A 67 -2.11 -6.57 8.70
C ILE A 67 -3.01 -5.35 8.86
N PRO A 68 -4.05 -5.42 9.72
CA PRO A 68 -4.98 -4.30 9.92
C PRO A 68 -4.28 -3.00 10.32
N ALA A 69 -4.80 -1.85 9.85
CA ALA A 69 -4.24 -0.53 10.15
C ALA A 69 -4.11 -0.25 11.65
N ASP A 70 -5.08 -0.69 12.45
CA ASP A 70 -5.06 -0.52 13.91
C ASP A 70 -3.87 -1.22 14.58
N VAL A 71 -3.39 -2.34 14.02
CA VAL A 71 -2.19 -3.03 14.54
C VAL A 71 -0.94 -2.19 14.32
N TRP A 72 -0.82 -1.57 13.14
CA TRP A 72 0.27 -0.63 12.84
C TRP A 72 0.19 0.61 13.71
N ARG A 73 -1.00 1.19 13.86
CA ARG A 73 -1.24 2.36 14.72
C ARG A 73 -0.88 2.04 16.17
N PHE A 74 -1.31 0.88 16.70
CA PHE A 74 -0.92 0.42 18.03
C PHE A 74 0.60 0.44 18.20
N TYR A 75 1.34 -0.21 17.31
CA TYR A 75 2.78 -0.32 17.43
C TYR A 75 3.48 1.05 17.35
N MET A 76 3.05 1.91 16.41
CA MET A 76 3.62 3.25 16.22
C MET A 76 3.43 4.13 17.44
N PHE A 77 2.25 4.12 18.07
CA PHE A 77 2.00 4.88 19.29
C PHE A 77 2.64 4.23 20.52
N TYR A 78 2.63 2.91 20.63
CA TYR A 78 3.22 2.19 21.76
C TYR A 78 4.74 2.39 21.85
N ASN A 79 5.39 2.56 20.70
CA ASN A 79 6.82 2.83 20.57
C ASN A 79 7.14 4.25 20.06
N ARG A 80 6.20 5.19 20.17
CA ARG A 80 6.42 6.57 19.73
C ARG A 80 7.72 7.14 20.30
N PRO A 81 8.64 7.69 19.47
CA PRO A 81 9.94 8.18 19.91
C PRO A 81 9.80 9.56 20.59
N GLU A 82 9.33 9.61 21.84
CA GLU A 82 9.09 10.88 22.57
C GLU A 82 10.33 11.40 23.34
N LYS A 83 11.22 10.51 23.78
CA LYS A 83 12.36 10.88 24.65
C LYS A 83 13.71 10.53 24.04
N SER A 84 13.74 9.61 23.11
CA SER A 84 14.92 9.12 22.40
C SER A 84 14.54 8.52 21.07
N ASP A 85 15.50 8.40 20.17
CA ASP A 85 15.32 7.67 18.92
C ASP A 85 14.88 6.22 19.21
N VAL A 86 13.98 5.69 18.36
CA VAL A 86 13.48 4.32 18.42
C VAL A 86 13.78 3.63 17.10
N THR A 87 14.05 2.35 17.14
CA THR A 87 14.28 1.54 15.94
C THR A 87 13.12 0.55 15.77
N PHE A 88 12.45 0.61 14.62
CA PHE A 88 11.54 -0.43 14.19
C PHE A 88 12.34 -1.68 13.83
N THR A 89 11.95 -2.82 14.39
CA THR A 89 12.36 -4.14 13.93
C THR A 89 11.15 -5.04 13.79
N TRP A 90 11.18 -5.95 12.81
CA TRP A 90 10.09 -6.91 12.62
C TRP A 90 9.90 -7.83 13.83
N ALA A 91 10.99 -8.17 14.51
CA ALA A 91 10.94 -8.98 15.72
C ALA A 91 10.25 -8.25 16.88
N ASP A 92 10.59 -6.98 17.13
CA ASP A 92 9.94 -6.16 18.16
C ASP A 92 8.46 -5.89 17.82
N PHE A 93 8.16 -5.63 16.53
CA PHE A 93 6.78 -5.48 16.06
C PHE A 93 5.94 -6.72 16.37
N GLN A 94 6.43 -7.91 16.01
CA GLN A 94 5.75 -9.17 16.30
C GLN A 94 5.58 -9.41 17.80
N GLU A 95 6.64 -9.20 18.58
CA GLU A 95 6.62 -9.40 20.04
C GLU A 95 5.58 -8.49 20.71
N LYS A 96 5.57 -7.20 20.38
CA LYS A 96 4.63 -6.25 20.98
C LYS A 96 3.19 -6.52 20.56
N VAL A 97 2.95 -6.81 19.28
CA VAL A 97 1.61 -7.15 18.79
C VAL A 97 1.11 -8.44 19.42
N ASN A 98 1.89 -9.53 19.38
CA ASN A 98 1.46 -10.81 19.92
C ASN A 98 1.35 -10.79 21.44
N GLY A 99 2.26 -10.12 22.15
CA GLY A 99 2.28 -10.05 23.61
C GLY A 99 1.26 -9.06 24.17
N GLU A 100 1.37 -7.79 23.80
CA GLU A 100 0.62 -6.73 24.44
C GLU A 100 -0.78 -6.55 23.83
N LEU A 101 -0.89 -6.55 22.51
CA LEU A 101 -2.17 -6.32 21.85
C LEU A 101 -3.03 -7.59 21.88
N ILE A 102 -2.48 -8.73 21.50
CA ILE A 102 -3.23 -9.99 21.42
C ILE A 102 -3.26 -10.71 22.76
N GLY A 103 -2.08 -10.98 23.34
CA GLY A 103 -1.96 -11.75 24.59
C GLY A 103 -2.50 -11.03 25.82
N ASN A 104 -2.59 -9.70 25.80
CA ASN A 104 -3.10 -8.91 26.90
C ASN A 104 -4.51 -8.33 26.58
N LEU A 105 -4.63 -7.29 25.74
CA LEU A 105 -5.91 -6.61 25.50
C LEU A 105 -6.96 -7.55 24.90
N SER A 106 -6.64 -8.19 23.78
CA SER A 106 -7.57 -9.07 23.07
C SER A 106 -7.94 -10.31 23.92
N ASN A 107 -6.99 -10.82 24.68
CA ASN A 107 -7.24 -11.93 25.59
C ASN A 107 -8.25 -11.56 26.69
N LEU A 108 -8.10 -10.39 27.35
CA LEU A 108 -9.06 -9.90 28.34
C LEU A 108 -10.46 -9.84 27.77
N VAL A 109 -10.61 -9.16 26.60
CA VAL A 109 -11.90 -8.99 25.92
C VAL A 109 -12.52 -10.34 25.60
N ASN A 110 -11.77 -11.20 24.89
CA ASN A 110 -12.31 -12.47 24.42
C ASN A 110 -12.69 -13.41 25.59
N ARG A 111 -11.78 -13.61 26.56
CA ARG A 111 -12.03 -14.52 27.67
C ARG A 111 -13.18 -14.09 28.57
N THR A 112 -13.27 -12.78 28.87
CA THR A 112 -14.32 -12.23 29.73
C THR A 112 -15.67 -12.29 29.05
N LEU A 113 -15.80 -11.73 27.84
CA LEU A 113 -17.07 -11.64 27.14
C LEU A 113 -17.61 -13.02 26.73
N THR A 114 -16.73 -13.92 26.28
CA THR A 114 -17.12 -15.30 25.97
C THR A 114 -17.60 -16.04 27.22
N PHE A 115 -16.93 -15.82 28.37
CA PHE A 115 -17.36 -16.42 29.62
C PHE A 115 -18.72 -15.89 30.09
N VAL A 116 -18.93 -14.58 30.03
CA VAL A 116 -20.20 -13.95 30.38
C VAL A 116 -21.32 -14.43 29.45
N LYS A 117 -21.11 -14.41 28.12
CA LYS A 117 -22.08 -14.90 27.14
C LYS A 117 -22.48 -16.36 27.40
N ARG A 118 -21.52 -17.20 27.76
CA ARG A 118 -21.76 -18.64 28.00
C ARG A 118 -22.54 -18.92 29.27
N PHE A 119 -22.35 -18.15 30.35
CA PHE A 119 -22.85 -18.51 31.68
C PHE A 119 -23.86 -17.52 32.27
N TYR A 120 -24.07 -16.36 31.67
CA TYR A 120 -24.94 -15.27 32.13
C TYR A 120 -25.73 -14.63 30.98
N GLU A 121 -26.18 -15.44 30.02
CA GLU A 121 -26.93 -15.01 28.86
C GLU A 121 -28.28 -14.35 29.19
N ASP A 122 -28.85 -14.72 30.36
CA ASP A 122 -30.10 -14.17 30.89
C ASP A 122 -30.01 -12.71 31.37
N GLY A 123 -28.84 -12.09 31.30
CA GLY A 123 -28.61 -10.71 31.74
C GLY A 123 -28.55 -10.53 33.27
N ALA A 124 -28.69 -11.58 34.06
CA ALA A 124 -28.67 -11.51 35.56
C ALA A 124 -27.39 -10.83 36.08
N LEU A 125 -26.27 -10.99 35.39
CA LEU A 125 -24.99 -10.35 35.70
C LEU A 125 -25.12 -8.82 35.88
N PHE A 126 -25.90 -8.16 35.02
CA PHE A 126 -25.99 -6.70 35.01
C PHE A 126 -26.81 -6.12 36.15
N SER A 127 -27.56 -6.94 36.87
CA SER A 127 -28.24 -6.56 38.10
C SER A 127 -27.35 -6.66 39.35
N ALA A 128 -26.18 -7.34 39.27
CA ALA A 128 -25.28 -7.49 40.40
C ALA A 128 -24.60 -6.14 40.75
N PRO A 129 -24.13 -5.97 42.02
CA PRO A 129 -23.27 -4.83 42.36
C PRO A 129 -21.91 -4.95 41.62
N ILE A 130 -21.21 -3.83 41.48
CA ILE A 130 -19.82 -3.83 41.01
C ILE A 130 -18.86 -4.22 42.12
N ASP A 131 -17.68 -4.74 41.79
CA ASP A 131 -16.56 -4.89 42.71
C ASP A 131 -15.97 -3.51 43.00
N THR A 132 -16.28 -2.96 44.17
CA THR A 132 -15.92 -1.59 44.54
C THR A 132 -14.42 -1.37 44.71
N GLU A 133 -13.67 -2.40 45.11
CA GLU A 133 -12.21 -2.31 45.26
C GLU A 133 -11.52 -2.28 43.88
N LEU A 134 -11.89 -3.19 43.01
CA LEU A 134 -11.37 -3.22 41.64
C LEU A 134 -11.78 -1.95 40.87
N HIS A 135 -13.03 -1.51 41.02
CA HIS A 135 -13.52 -0.26 40.41
C HIS A 135 -12.68 0.94 40.83
N ALA A 136 -12.39 1.10 42.12
CA ALA A 136 -11.55 2.21 42.60
C ALA A 136 -10.16 2.22 41.97
N GLN A 137 -9.53 1.03 41.82
CA GLN A 137 -8.25 0.88 41.14
C GLN A 137 -8.30 1.23 39.65
N ILE A 138 -9.41 0.90 38.99
CA ILE A 138 -9.61 1.22 37.58
C ILE A 138 -9.74 2.74 37.39
N VAL A 139 -10.63 3.40 38.12
CA VAL A 139 -10.90 4.84 38.05
C VAL A 139 -9.63 5.66 38.39
N GLU A 140 -8.81 5.21 39.34
CA GLU A 140 -7.53 5.88 39.62
C GLU A 140 -6.60 5.85 38.39
N ARG A 141 -6.53 4.71 37.71
CA ARG A 141 -5.68 4.58 36.50
C ARG A 141 -6.25 5.32 35.31
N GLU A 142 -7.58 5.39 35.13
CA GLU A 142 -8.24 6.19 34.10
C GLU A 142 -7.90 7.67 34.25
N LYS A 143 -7.97 8.21 35.45
CA LYS A 143 -7.53 9.60 35.73
C LYS A 143 -6.08 9.85 35.38
N LYS A 144 -5.22 8.86 35.57
CA LYS A 144 -3.82 8.99 35.19
C LYS A 144 -3.66 8.96 33.67
N ILE A 145 -4.43 8.10 32.96
CA ILE A 145 -4.45 8.04 31.51
C ILE A 145 -4.94 9.37 30.93
N ASP A 146 -6.04 9.90 31.48
CA ASP A 146 -6.59 11.20 31.11
C ASP A 146 -5.52 12.31 31.23
N SER A 147 -4.80 12.34 32.36
CA SER A 147 -3.69 13.29 32.56
C SER A 147 -2.55 13.15 31.54
N PHE A 148 -2.26 11.95 31.04
CA PHE A 148 -1.29 11.77 29.95
C PHE A 148 -1.83 12.29 28.62
N MET A 149 -3.09 12.05 28.32
CA MET A 149 -3.75 12.53 27.10
C MET A 149 -3.80 14.07 27.07
N GLU A 150 -4.15 14.71 28.17
CA GLU A 150 -4.15 16.17 28.29
C GLU A 150 -2.76 16.81 28.06
N ARG A 151 -1.69 16.09 28.38
CA ARG A 151 -0.32 16.55 28.13
C ARG A 151 0.25 16.10 26.78
N ALA A 152 -0.57 15.46 25.92
CA ALA A 152 -0.11 14.88 24.65
C ALA A 152 1.08 13.89 24.80
N GLU A 153 1.08 13.12 25.90
CA GLU A 153 2.04 12.05 26.19
C GLU A 153 1.44 10.70 25.72
N GLU A 154 1.19 10.58 24.42
CA GLU A 154 0.37 9.50 23.85
C GLU A 154 0.98 8.12 24.04
N ARG A 155 2.31 7.99 24.01
CA ARG A 155 2.99 6.73 24.28
C ARG A 155 2.72 6.24 25.69
N ASP A 156 2.90 7.13 26.67
CA ASP A 156 2.72 6.78 28.07
C ASP A 156 1.23 6.54 28.38
N ALA A 157 0.30 7.27 27.73
CA ALA A 157 -1.14 7.02 27.79
C ALA A 157 -1.48 5.61 27.28
N LEU A 158 -1.06 5.22 26.05
CA LEU A 158 -1.36 3.92 25.49
C LEU A 158 -0.78 2.77 26.33
N ARG A 159 0.47 2.93 26.83
CA ARG A 159 1.09 1.94 27.73
C ARG A 159 0.31 1.75 29.03
N GLN A 160 -0.24 2.83 29.59
CA GLN A 160 -1.10 2.74 30.78
C GLN A 160 -2.45 2.07 30.47
N ILE A 161 -3.04 2.30 29.30
CA ILE A 161 -4.25 1.62 28.83
C ILE A 161 -3.99 0.10 28.74
N ILE A 162 -2.89 -0.31 28.12
CA ILE A 162 -2.51 -1.72 28.04
C ILE A 162 -2.20 -2.30 29.43
N SER A 163 -1.55 -1.54 30.32
CA SER A 163 -1.35 -1.96 31.72
C SER A 163 -2.66 -2.11 32.49
N LEU A 164 -3.68 -1.30 32.16
CA LEU A 164 -5.00 -1.42 32.75
C LEU A 164 -5.71 -2.72 32.31
N SER A 165 -5.52 -3.14 31.04
CA SER A 165 -6.01 -4.45 30.59
C SER A 165 -5.31 -5.62 31.32
N SER A 166 -4.03 -5.47 31.68
CA SER A 166 -3.31 -6.45 32.51
C SER A 166 -3.91 -6.57 33.91
N LEU A 167 -4.36 -5.46 34.51
CA LEU A 167 -5.09 -5.50 35.78
C LEU A 167 -6.37 -6.33 35.66
N GLY A 168 -7.14 -6.14 34.58
CA GLY A 168 -8.34 -6.91 34.30
C GLY A 168 -8.05 -8.42 34.12
N ASN A 169 -6.99 -8.76 33.35
CA ASN A 169 -6.57 -10.15 33.19
C ASN A 169 -6.18 -10.79 34.50
N LYS A 170 -5.45 -10.05 35.36
CA LYS A 170 -5.07 -10.52 36.70
C LYS A 170 -6.29 -10.71 37.58
N ALA A 171 -7.21 -9.76 37.64
CA ALA A 171 -8.44 -9.86 38.39
C ALA A 171 -9.30 -11.07 37.96
N PHE A 172 -9.42 -11.30 36.65
CA PHE A 172 -10.09 -12.50 36.13
C PHE A 172 -9.39 -13.80 36.56
N GLN A 173 -8.05 -13.83 36.51
CA GLN A 173 -7.27 -15.01 36.87
C GLN A 173 -7.35 -15.31 38.38
N ASP A 174 -7.13 -14.30 39.21
CA ASP A 174 -7.11 -14.43 40.67
C ASP A 174 -8.51 -14.73 41.22
N GLY A 175 -9.55 -14.17 40.60
CA GLY A 175 -10.94 -14.39 40.97
C GLY A 175 -11.51 -15.74 40.54
N GLU A 176 -10.80 -16.50 39.69
CA GLU A 176 -11.22 -17.84 39.23
C GLU A 176 -12.76 -17.96 38.97
N PRO A 177 -13.37 -17.13 38.11
CA PRO A 177 -14.83 -17.07 37.97
C PRO A 177 -15.48 -18.40 37.59
N TRP A 178 -14.73 -19.34 37.01
CA TRP A 178 -15.17 -20.71 36.73
C TRP A 178 -15.42 -21.55 37.99
N LYS A 179 -14.72 -21.26 39.10
CA LYS A 179 -14.95 -21.87 40.44
C LYS A 179 -15.93 -21.01 41.24
N MET A 180 -15.66 -19.69 41.31
CA MET A 180 -16.39 -18.72 42.13
C MET A 180 -17.89 -18.69 41.80
N ARG A 181 -18.30 -18.88 40.57
CA ARG A 181 -19.71 -18.94 40.16
C ARG A 181 -20.51 -20.04 40.85
N LYS A 182 -19.85 -21.11 41.34
CA LYS A 182 -20.48 -22.21 42.07
C LYS A 182 -20.44 -21.99 43.58
N GLU A 183 -19.34 -21.43 44.08
CA GLU A 183 -19.06 -21.30 45.52
C GLU A 183 -19.56 -19.94 46.06
N GLN A 184 -19.40 -18.86 45.30
CA GLN A 184 -19.75 -17.50 45.69
C GLN A 184 -20.33 -16.74 44.47
N PRO A 185 -21.53 -17.10 43.98
CA PRO A 185 -22.07 -16.62 42.70
C PRO A 185 -22.21 -15.09 42.66
N GLU A 186 -22.59 -14.43 43.74
CA GLU A 186 -22.70 -12.98 43.81
C GLU A 186 -21.36 -12.26 43.57
N LYS A 187 -20.28 -12.79 44.17
CA LYS A 187 -18.94 -12.25 43.96
C LYS A 187 -18.45 -12.48 42.52
N ALA A 188 -18.76 -13.63 41.94
CA ALA A 188 -18.43 -13.94 40.57
C ALA A 188 -19.14 -12.96 39.63
N MET A 189 -20.42 -12.69 39.84
CA MET A 189 -21.18 -11.72 39.06
C MET A 189 -20.64 -10.28 39.22
N SER A 190 -20.31 -9.90 40.47
CA SER A 190 -19.72 -8.60 40.78
C SER A 190 -18.40 -8.38 40.04
N LEU A 191 -17.48 -9.32 40.11
CA LEU A 191 -16.20 -9.31 39.40
C LEU A 191 -16.41 -9.21 37.87
N LEU A 192 -17.23 -10.10 37.30
CA LEU A 192 -17.44 -10.17 35.87
C LEU A 192 -18.13 -8.93 35.32
N LYS A 193 -19.12 -8.38 36.03
CA LYS A 193 -19.72 -7.10 35.67
C LYS A 193 -18.68 -5.97 35.63
N THR A 194 -17.85 -5.90 36.66
CA THR A 194 -16.75 -4.91 36.75
C THR A 194 -15.80 -5.06 35.56
N LEU A 195 -15.43 -6.26 35.14
CA LEU A 195 -14.58 -6.52 33.99
C LEU A 195 -15.25 -6.20 32.65
N VAL A 196 -16.58 -6.38 32.52
CA VAL A 196 -17.32 -5.96 31.32
C VAL A 196 -17.27 -4.45 31.16
N TYR A 197 -17.48 -3.69 32.22
CA TYR A 197 -17.39 -2.23 32.17
C TYR A 197 -15.95 -1.74 31.96
N LEU A 198 -14.95 -2.40 32.54
CA LEU A 198 -13.55 -2.14 32.22
C LEU A 198 -13.28 -2.32 30.71
N ILE A 199 -13.83 -3.36 30.07
CA ILE A 199 -13.68 -3.57 28.62
C ILE A 199 -14.33 -2.45 27.84
N ARG A 200 -15.50 -1.91 28.28
CA ARG A 200 -16.10 -0.74 27.67
C ARG A 200 -15.17 0.49 27.75
N ASP A 201 -14.64 0.75 28.93
CA ASP A 201 -13.77 1.90 29.15
C ASP A 201 -12.45 1.77 28.39
N LEU A 202 -11.88 0.56 28.35
CA LEU A 202 -10.74 0.27 27.47
C LEU A 202 -11.06 0.54 25.99
N ALA A 203 -12.27 0.18 25.52
CA ALA A 203 -12.68 0.42 24.15
C ALA A 203 -12.73 1.94 23.84
N VAL A 204 -13.24 2.74 24.78
CA VAL A 204 -13.24 4.21 24.64
C VAL A 204 -11.83 4.77 24.65
N MET A 205 -10.99 4.34 25.57
CA MET A 205 -9.63 4.84 25.70
C MET A 205 -8.70 4.46 24.54
N VAL A 206 -8.93 3.33 23.87
CA VAL A 206 -8.15 2.94 22.68
C VAL A 206 -8.62 3.61 21.40
N GLN A 207 -9.79 4.25 21.38
CA GLN A 207 -10.37 4.87 20.18
C GLN A 207 -9.42 5.83 19.44
N PRO A 208 -8.70 6.75 20.10
CA PRO A 208 -7.76 7.65 19.41
C PRO A 208 -6.63 6.90 18.70
N PHE A 209 -6.27 5.73 19.21
CA PHE A 209 -5.17 4.91 18.71
C PHE A 209 -5.63 3.86 17.68
N MET A 210 -6.71 3.16 17.98
CA MET A 210 -7.25 2.02 17.25
C MET A 210 -8.77 2.15 17.05
N PRO A 211 -9.22 3.03 16.15
CA PRO A 211 -10.65 3.37 16.04
C PRO A 211 -11.54 2.20 15.62
N GLU A 212 -11.09 1.34 14.70
CA GLU A 212 -11.87 0.17 14.25
C GLU A 212 -12.00 -0.89 15.36
N THR A 213 -10.91 -1.10 16.10
CA THR A 213 -10.89 -2.00 17.25
C THR A 213 -11.83 -1.51 18.35
N SER A 214 -11.80 -0.20 18.64
CA SER A 214 -12.70 0.42 19.59
C SER A 214 -14.17 0.18 19.23
N LEU A 215 -14.56 0.51 17.98
CA LEU A 215 -15.93 0.29 17.50
C LEU A 215 -16.34 -1.17 17.61
N LYS A 216 -15.45 -2.09 17.25
CA LYS A 216 -15.72 -3.53 17.36
C LYS A 216 -15.90 -3.98 18.81
N MET A 217 -15.09 -3.50 19.76
CA MET A 217 -15.24 -3.79 21.17
C MET A 217 -16.56 -3.23 21.73
N LEU A 218 -16.91 -1.99 21.37
CA LEU A 218 -18.16 -1.37 21.81
C LEU A 218 -19.39 -2.08 21.23
N SER A 219 -19.33 -2.56 20.00
CA SER A 219 -20.41 -3.33 19.38
C SER A 219 -20.70 -4.66 20.11
N PHE A 220 -19.68 -5.29 20.69
CA PHE A 220 -19.89 -6.49 21.51
C PHE A 220 -20.73 -6.21 22.76
N LEU A 221 -20.79 -4.95 23.19
CA LEU A 221 -21.44 -4.50 24.44
C LEU A 221 -22.72 -3.70 24.19
N GLY A 222 -23.08 -3.45 22.91
CA GLY A 222 -24.18 -2.55 22.56
C GLY A 222 -23.96 -1.10 23.05
N ALA A 223 -22.71 -0.65 23.13
CA ALA A 223 -22.29 0.60 23.78
C ALA A 223 -21.62 1.59 22.81
N GLU A 224 -22.01 1.59 21.52
CA GLU A 224 -21.39 2.39 20.45
C GLU A 224 -21.51 3.92 20.66
N LYS A 225 -22.42 4.34 21.51
CA LYS A 225 -22.63 5.77 21.85
C LYS A 225 -21.77 6.26 23.02
N THR A 226 -21.00 5.38 23.66
CA THR A 226 -20.14 5.74 24.78
C THR A 226 -18.94 6.58 24.29
N ASN A 227 -18.57 7.59 25.05
CA ASN A 227 -17.48 8.51 24.74
C ASN A 227 -16.59 8.77 25.96
N TRP A 228 -15.53 9.57 25.82
CA TRP A 228 -14.55 9.83 26.87
C TRP A 228 -15.13 10.37 28.17
N ASN A 229 -16.21 11.15 28.12
CA ASN A 229 -16.85 11.70 29.31
C ASN A 229 -17.64 10.65 30.13
N ASP A 230 -17.85 9.46 29.56
CA ASP A 230 -18.56 8.37 30.21
C ASP A 230 -17.61 7.41 30.97
N LEU A 231 -16.30 7.67 30.92
CA LEU A 231 -15.31 6.85 31.66
C LEU A 231 -15.63 6.85 33.14
N GLY A 232 -15.62 5.65 33.76
CA GLY A 232 -15.95 5.44 35.16
C GLY A 232 -17.45 5.52 35.50
N ASN A 233 -18.32 5.89 34.56
CA ASN A 233 -19.79 5.86 34.73
C ASN A 233 -20.35 4.55 34.19
N TRP A 234 -20.51 3.55 35.03
CA TRP A 234 -20.76 2.16 34.64
C TRP A 234 -22.26 1.80 34.63
N GLU A 235 -22.95 2.30 33.62
CA GLU A 235 -24.36 2.07 33.37
C GLU A 235 -24.64 1.72 31.89
N GLY A 236 -25.79 1.18 31.59
CA GLY A 236 -26.36 1.04 30.24
C GLY A 236 -25.94 -0.21 29.46
N ILE A 237 -25.13 -1.12 30.02
CA ILE A 237 -24.87 -2.43 29.40
C ILE A 237 -25.88 -3.43 29.96
N GLU A 238 -26.67 -4.05 29.07
CA GLU A 238 -27.73 -5.00 29.41
C GLU A 238 -27.44 -6.43 28.94
N GLY A 239 -26.46 -6.61 28.05
CA GLY A 239 -26.12 -7.92 27.50
C GLY A 239 -24.82 -7.89 26.69
N ILE A 240 -24.41 -9.07 26.24
CA ILE A 240 -23.22 -9.27 25.39
C ILE A 240 -23.68 -9.74 24.01
N GLY A 241 -23.30 -9.00 22.99
CA GLY A 241 -23.57 -9.30 21.59
C GLY A 241 -22.73 -10.46 21.02
N GLU A 242 -22.51 -10.47 19.72
CA GLU A 242 -21.62 -11.47 19.11
C GLU A 242 -20.15 -11.10 19.31
N VAL A 243 -19.42 -11.98 19.98
CA VAL A 243 -18.00 -11.79 20.25
C VAL A 243 -17.18 -12.54 19.21
N SER A 244 -16.24 -11.84 18.57
CA SER A 244 -15.27 -12.41 17.64
C SER A 244 -13.86 -12.00 18.02
N LEU A 245 -12.85 -12.70 17.50
CA LEU A 245 -11.45 -12.33 17.72
C LEU A 245 -11.19 -10.92 17.19
N LEU A 246 -10.51 -10.10 17.97
CA LEU A 246 -10.12 -8.75 17.57
C LEU A 246 -8.97 -8.79 16.54
N PHE A 247 -7.99 -9.66 16.79
CA PHE A 247 -6.77 -9.75 15.97
C PHE A 247 -6.38 -11.22 15.79
N THR A 248 -5.66 -11.47 14.69
CA THR A 248 -4.99 -12.74 14.41
C THR A 248 -3.52 -12.65 14.80
N LYS A 249 -2.98 -13.70 15.38
CA LYS A 249 -1.56 -13.78 15.76
C LYS A 249 -0.67 -13.62 14.52
N LEU A 250 0.38 -12.82 14.65
CA LEU A 250 1.40 -12.68 13.64
C LEU A 250 2.36 -13.88 13.73
N GLU A 251 2.31 -14.76 12.72
CA GLU A 251 3.15 -15.95 12.66
C GLU A 251 4.55 -15.61 12.13
N ASP A 252 5.56 -16.39 12.53
CA ASP A 252 6.96 -16.17 12.14
C ASP A 252 7.15 -16.17 10.62
N SER A 253 6.42 -17.03 9.91
CA SER A 253 6.46 -17.11 8.45
C SER A 253 5.99 -15.83 7.78
N LEU A 254 4.94 -15.19 8.28
CA LEU A 254 4.46 -13.90 7.77
C LEU A 254 5.51 -12.80 8.00
N ILE A 255 6.06 -12.75 9.20
CA ILE A 255 7.06 -11.74 9.57
C ILE A 255 8.33 -11.87 8.70
N GLU A 256 8.82 -13.09 8.47
CA GLU A 256 9.99 -13.31 7.63
C GLU A 256 9.73 -12.96 6.15
N GLN A 257 8.53 -13.25 5.64
CA GLN A 257 8.10 -12.82 4.31
C GLN A 257 8.08 -11.29 4.19
N LEU A 258 7.48 -10.58 5.16
CA LEU A 258 7.43 -9.13 5.16
C LEU A 258 8.83 -8.51 5.33
N ARG A 259 9.65 -9.06 6.22
CA ARG A 259 11.03 -8.62 6.41
C ARG A 259 11.84 -8.74 5.12
N THR A 260 11.72 -9.85 4.41
CA THR A 260 12.38 -10.07 3.12
C THR A 260 11.85 -9.11 2.05
N ARG A 261 10.53 -8.94 1.98
CA ARG A 261 9.86 -8.05 1.03
C ARG A 261 10.27 -6.59 1.19
N PHE A 262 10.42 -6.10 2.42
CA PHE A 262 10.76 -4.72 2.73
C PHE A 262 12.25 -4.51 3.03
N SER A 263 13.11 -5.49 2.75
CA SER A 263 14.57 -5.35 2.81
C SER A 263 15.09 -4.64 1.56
N GLY A 264 16.16 -3.85 1.71
CA GLY A 264 16.81 -3.14 0.59
C GLY A 264 16.08 -1.87 0.14
N SER A 265 16.54 -1.27 -0.95
CA SER A 265 15.96 -0.07 -1.55
C SER A 265 14.69 -0.37 -2.35
N GLN A 266 13.90 0.66 -2.62
CA GLN A 266 12.70 0.53 -3.47
C GLN A 266 13.08 0.08 -4.90
N GLU A 267 14.18 0.59 -5.45
CA GLU A 267 14.68 0.16 -6.76
C GLU A 267 15.04 -1.33 -6.79
N GLU A 268 15.71 -1.83 -5.73
CA GLU A 268 16.04 -3.26 -5.63
C GLU A 268 14.78 -4.13 -5.51
N ARG A 269 13.76 -3.65 -4.80
CA ARG A 269 12.47 -4.36 -4.69
C ARG A 269 11.71 -4.39 -6.01
N GLU A 270 11.66 -3.27 -6.74
CA GLU A 270 11.04 -3.19 -8.06
C GLU A 270 11.76 -4.09 -9.06
N GLN A 271 13.10 -4.10 -9.04
CA GLN A 271 13.90 -5.01 -9.89
C GLN A 271 13.67 -6.49 -9.55
N LYS A 272 13.53 -6.85 -8.26
CA LYS A 272 13.19 -8.22 -7.85
C LYS A 272 11.80 -8.61 -8.32
N LYS A 273 10.80 -7.75 -8.10
CA LYS A 273 9.41 -7.98 -8.55
C LYS A 273 9.33 -8.16 -10.07
N THR A 274 10.08 -7.34 -10.82
CA THR A 274 10.16 -7.47 -12.27
C THR A 274 10.79 -8.80 -12.70
N LYS A 275 11.89 -9.22 -12.04
CA LYS A 275 12.55 -10.51 -12.32
C LYS A 275 11.71 -11.73 -11.93
N GLU A 276 10.90 -11.65 -10.88
CA GLU A 276 9.97 -12.72 -10.50
C GLU A 276 8.82 -12.84 -11.52
N LEU A 277 8.24 -11.71 -11.94
CA LEU A 277 7.25 -11.67 -13.01
C LEU A 277 7.81 -12.21 -14.35
N GLU A 278 9.05 -11.83 -14.71
CA GLU A 278 9.74 -12.38 -15.89
C GLU A 278 9.89 -13.90 -15.80
N LYS A 279 10.29 -14.44 -14.63
CA LYS A 279 10.43 -15.89 -14.42
C LYS A 279 9.11 -16.64 -14.47
N ASP A 280 8.05 -16.09 -13.89
CA ASP A 280 6.72 -16.72 -13.91
C ASP A 280 6.14 -16.73 -15.33
N MET A 281 6.45 -15.70 -16.13
CA MET A 281 6.08 -15.64 -17.53
C MET A 281 6.88 -16.65 -18.38
N ASP A 282 8.19 -16.79 -18.13
CA ASP A 282 9.06 -17.75 -18.85
C ASP A 282 8.69 -19.21 -18.56
N GLN A 283 8.22 -19.54 -17.35
CA GLN A 283 7.77 -20.91 -17.00
C GLN A 283 6.44 -21.32 -17.67
N LYS A 284 5.66 -20.38 -18.21
CA LYS A 284 4.40 -20.63 -18.91
C LYS A 284 4.56 -20.76 -20.43
N GLU A 285 5.76 -20.48 -20.99
CA GLU A 285 6.01 -20.47 -22.43
C GLU A 285 5.81 -21.82 -23.14
N ASP A 286 6.09 -22.94 -22.50
CA ASP A 286 6.09 -24.26 -23.13
C ASP A 286 4.67 -24.81 -23.43
N GLN A 287 3.59 -24.08 -23.08
CA GLN A 287 2.21 -24.57 -23.20
C GLN A 287 1.24 -23.64 -23.94
N VAL A 288 1.67 -22.46 -24.42
CA VAL A 288 0.79 -21.45 -25.05
C VAL A 288 1.23 -21.08 -26.45
N SER A 289 0.27 -20.65 -27.32
CA SER A 289 0.56 -20.23 -28.69
C SER A 289 1.40 -18.96 -28.74
N LEU A 290 2.15 -18.75 -29.85
CA LEU A 290 2.95 -17.54 -30.05
C LEU A 290 2.09 -16.26 -30.02
N ALA A 291 0.86 -16.31 -30.51
CA ALA A 291 -0.07 -15.18 -30.42
C ALA A 291 -0.48 -14.86 -28.99
N GLU A 292 -0.63 -15.87 -28.13
CA GLU A 292 -0.95 -15.69 -26.71
C GLU A 292 0.26 -15.16 -25.91
N GLN A 293 1.45 -15.70 -26.18
CA GLN A 293 2.70 -15.17 -25.62
C GLN A 293 2.90 -13.70 -25.98
N PHE A 294 2.66 -13.35 -27.24
CA PHE A 294 2.74 -11.98 -27.70
C PHE A 294 1.72 -11.07 -27.01
N ALA A 295 0.46 -11.47 -26.98
CA ALA A 295 -0.63 -10.70 -26.37
C ALA A 295 -0.41 -10.47 -24.84
N SER A 296 0.24 -11.41 -24.14
CA SER A 296 0.51 -11.32 -22.72
C SER A 296 1.76 -10.51 -22.36
N ARG A 297 2.65 -10.23 -23.33
CA ARG A 297 3.98 -9.61 -23.08
C ARG A 297 4.22 -8.30 -23.81
N VAL A 298 3.68 -8.14 -25.02
CA VAL A 298 3.97 -7.00 -25.89
C VAL A 298 2.81 -6.02 -25.90
N ILE A 299 3.11 -4.75 -25.71
CA ILE A 299 2.12 -3.67 -25.83
C ILE A 299 2.40 -2.92 -27.14
N LEU A 300 1.54 -3.13 -28.14
CA LEU A 300 1.52 -2.32 -29.36
C LEU A 300 0.57 -1.14 -29.16
N LYS A 301 1.09 0.06 -29.13
CA LYS A 301 0.32 1.28 -28.91
C LYS A 301 0.36 2.18 -30.15
N VAL A 302 -0.77 2.73 -30.53
CA VAL A 302 -0.84 3.73 -31.59
C VAL A 302 -0.32 5.05 -31.05
N ALA A 303 0.66 5.63 -31.72
CA ALA A 303 1.34 6.87 -31.33
C ALA A 303 1.31 7.86 -32.47
N LYS A 304 1.10 9.16 -32.19
CA LYS A 304 1.21 10.23 -33.17
C LYS A 304 2.61 10.83 -33.14
N ILE A 305 3.25 10.95 -34.29
CA ILE A 305 4.53 11.66 -34.42
C ILE A 305 4.27 13.18 -34.32
N THR A 306 4.84 13.79 -33.28
CA THR A 306 4.69 15.24 -33.02
C THR A 306 5.93 16.03 -33.44
N ASN A 307 7.12 15.40 -33.47
CA ASN A 307 8.34 16.03 -33.93
C ASN A 307 9.31 14.99 -34.48
N VAL A 308 10.08 15.32 -35.50
CA VAL A 308 11.14 14.50 -36.11
C VAL A 308 12.38 15.34 -36.28
N GLU A 309 13.50 14.90 -35.73
CA GLU A 309 14.79 15.61 -35.83
C GLU A 309 15.90 14.63 -36.21
N ARG A 310 16.88 15.11 -36.97
CA ARG A 310 18.07 14.32 -37.26
C ARG A 310 18.92 14.17 -36.01
N HIS A 311 19.40 12.94 -35.79
CA HIS A 311 20.25 12.66 -34.64
C HIS A 311 21.63 13.34 -34.83
N PRO A 312 22.12 14.15 -33.87
CA PRO A 312 23.33 14.98 -34.05
C PRO A 312 24.63 14.18 -34.25
N ARG A 313 24.63 12.90 -33.88
CA ARG A 313 25.79 11.99 -33.94
C ARG A 313 25.50 10.70 -34.73
N GLY A 314 24.44 10.68 -35.54
CA GLY A 314 24.04 9.49 -36.29
C GLY A 314 23.37 9.78 -37.62
N ASP A 315 24.09 9.68 -38.72
CA ASP A 315 23.65 10.08 -40.08
C ASP A 315 22.40 9.33 -40.58
N LYS A 316 22.15 8.12 -40.06
CA LYS A 316 20.99 7.27 -40.41
C LYS A 316 19.87 7.30 -39.40
N LEU A 317 19.98 8.12 -38.33
CA LEU A 317 19.06 8.10 -37.20
C LEU A 317 18.19 9.35 -37.16
N TYR A 318 16.90 9.16 -36.86
CA TYR A 318 15.99 10.18 -36.37
C TYR A 318 15.76 10.06 -34.89
N ILE A 319 15.60 11.20 -34.22
CA ILE A 319 14.99 11.33 -32.90
C ILE A 319 13.55 11.73 -33.16
N ILE A 320 12.62 10.90 -32.71
CA ILE A 320 11.19 11.06 -32.99
C ILE A 320 10.45 11.24 -31.65
N THR A 321 9.73 12.33 -31.52
CA THR A 321 8.86 12.60 -30.38
C THR A 321 7.43 12.15 -30.69
N LEU A 322 6.84 11.42 -29.77
CA LEU A 322 5.56 10.75 -29.93
C LEU A 322 4.56 11.18 -28.85
N ASP A 323 3.36 11.52 -29.26
CA ASP A 323 2.19 11.55 -28.39
C ASP A 323 1.60 10.13 -28.33
N VAL A 324 1.55 9.57 -27.14
CA VAL A 324 0.99 8.24 -26.82
C VAL A 324 -0.16 8.32 -25.82
N GLN A 325 -0.70 9.52 -25.59
CA GLN A 325 -1.69 9.81 -24.53
C GLN A 325 -1.20 9.45 -23.11
N GLU A 326 0.06 9.75 -22.83
CA GLU A 326 0.67 9.73 -21.51
C GLU A 326 0.93 11.16 -21.01
N GLU A 327 1.25 11.34 -19.74
CA GLU A 327 1.49 12.67 -19.15
C GLU A 327 2.64 13.41 -19.84
N GLU A 328 3.67 12.68 -20.30
CA GLU A 328 4.81 13.23 -21.04
C GLU A 328 4.96 12.57 -22.41
N PRO A 329 5.38 13.34 -23.45
CA PRO A 329 5.68 12.76 -24.76
C PRO A 329 6.82 11.76 -24.69
N ARG A 330 6.75 10.69 -25.50
CA ARG A 330 7.82 9.70 -25.59
C ARG A 330 8.82 10.05 -26.70
N THR A 331 10.09 9.75 -26.44
CA THR A 331 11.16 9.86 -27.45
C THR A 331 11.60 8.47 -27.87
N ILE A 332 11.69 8.25 -29.20
CA ILE A 332 12.32 7.06 -29.77
C ILE A 332 13.43 7.46 -30.76
N VAL A 333 14.37 6.56 -30.95
CA VAL A 333 15.42 6.71 -31.96
C VAL A 333 15.27 5.59 -32.99
N SER A 334 15.21 5.95 -34.27
CA SER A 334 15.01 4.98 -35.36
C SER A 334 15.93 5.24 -36.55
N SER A 335 16.39 4.15 -37.21
CA SER A 335 17.33 4.17 -38.33
C SER A 335 16.64 4.28 -39.71
N ILE A 336 15.62 5.12 -39.81
CA ILE A 336 14.77 5.23 -41.02
C ILE A 336 15.09 6.44 -41.91
N VAL A 337 16.16 7.20 -41.61
CA VAL A 337 16.64 8.32 -42.46
C VAL A 337 16.83 7.94 -43.93
N PRO A 338 17.34 6.72 -44.28
CA PRO A 338 17.50 6.35 -45.70
C PRO A 338 16.19 6.17 -46.46
N TYR A 339 15.06 6.01 -45.75
CA TYR A 339 13.78 5.61 -46.36
C TYR A 339 12.73 6.69 -46.33
N TYR A 340 12.78 7.62 -45.35
CA TYR A 340 11.79 8.65 -45.14
C TYR A 340 12.42 10.02 -44.90
N LYS A 341 11.82 11.07 -45.46
CA LYS A 341 12.07 12.45 -45.08
C LYS A 341 11.25 12.83 -43.85
N GLU A 342 11.68 13.88 -43.16
CA GLU A 342 11.01 14.36 -41.92
C GLU A 342 9.53 14.71 -42.18
N GLU A 343 9.25 15.36 -43.36
CA GLU A 343 7.90 15.78 -43.72
C GLU A 343 6.93 14.60 -43.97
N GLU A 344 7.47 13.43 -44.35
CA GLU A 344 6.68 12.23 -44.62
C GLU A 344 6.26 11.52 -43.34
N LEU A 345 6.98 11.74 -42.23
CA LEU A 345 6.76 11.16 -40.92
C LEU A 345 5.92 12.08 -40.02
N GLN A 346 6.09 13.39 -40.17
CA GLN A 346 5.45 14.38 -39.32
C GLN A 346 3.92 14.22 -39.32
N ASP A 347 3.31 14.29 -38.15
CA ASP A 347 1.87 14.17 -37.91
C ASP A 347 1.23 12.80 -38.25
N GLN A 348 2.01 11.79 -38.60
CA GLN A 348 1.51 10.44 -38.87
C GLN A 348 1.25 9.64 -37.57
N ASN A 349 0.23 8.79 -37.63
CA ASN A 349 0.01 7.77 -36.62
C ASN A 349 0.80 6.51 -36.98
N ILE A 350 1.59 6.00 -36.05
CA ILE A 350 2.42 4.80 -36.18
C ILE A 350 2.09 3.79 -35.11
N VAL A 351 2.56 2.56 -35.26
CA VAL A 351 2.50 1.54 -34.21
C VAL A 351 3.82 1.45 -33.48
N LEU A 352 3.75 1.60 -32.16
CA LEU A 352 4.88 1.59 -31.25
C LEU A 352 4.87 0.35 -30.34
N VAL A 353 5.97 -0.37 -30.26
CA VAL A 353 6.25 -1.32 -29.18
C VAL A 353 6.59 -0.52 -27.93
N SER A 354 5.56 -0.24 -27.11
CA SER A 354 5.65 0.77 -26.05
C SER A 354 6.32 0.28 -24.77
N ASN A 355 6.35 -1.03 -24.53
CA ASN A 355 7.03 -1.65 -23.38
C ASN A 355 8.34 -2.36 -23.75
N LEU A 356 8.97 -1.99 -24.88
CA LEU A 356 10.31 -2.46 -25.19
C LEU A 356 11.34 -1.86 -24.20
N LYS A 357 12.30 -2.68 -23.77
CA LYS A 357 13.34 -2.20 -22.83
C LYS A 357 14.09 -1.01 -23.44
N PRO A 358 14.18 0.13 -22.75
CA PRO A 358 14.85 1.31 -23.25
C PRO A 358 16.31 1.03 -23.64
N ALA A 359 16.73 1.55 -24.81
CA ALA A 359 18.07 1.42 -25.34
C ALA A 359 18.73 2.79 -25.59
N ASN A 360 20.04 2.85 -25.53
CA ASN A 360 20.80 4.08 -25.80
C ASN A 360 21.41 4.03 -27.20
N PHE A 361 21.07 5.01 -28.03
CA PHE A 361 21.59 5.16 -29.37
C PHE A 361 22.49 6.41 -29.44
N ARG A 362 23.80 6.24 -29.32
CA ARG A 362 24.83 7.29 -29.40
C ARG A 362 24.57 8.48 -28.44
N GLY A 363 24.05 8.20 -27.26
CA GLY A 363 23.79 9.17 -26.19
C GLY A 363 22.34 9.58 -26.03
N GLU A 364 21.45 9.23 -26.97
CA GLU A 364 20.02 9.47 -26.87
C GLU A 364 19.28 8.18 -26.46
N LYS A 365 18.35 8.27 -25.51
CA LYS A 365 17.53 7.16 -25.05
C LYS A 365 16.29 6.99 -25.91
N SER A 366 16.08 5.75 -26.40
CA SER A 366 14.86 5.33 -27.08
C SER A 366 13.95 4.58 -26.11
N TYR A 367 12.71 5.02 -25.96
CA TYR A 367 11.70 4.44 -25.05
C TYR A 367 10.63 3.64 -25.82
N GLY A 368 11.06 2.87 -26.79
CA GLY A 368 10.21 2.04 -27.62
C GLY A 368 10.79 1.87 -29.02
N MET A 369 10.06 1.16 -29.88
CA MET A 369 10.42 0.90 -31.26
C MET A 369 9.19 1.00 -32.15
N LEU A 370 9.26 1.73 -33.27
CA LEU A 370 8.22 1.70 -34.28
C LEU A 370 8.25 0.41 -35.08
N LEU A 371 7.10 -0.06 -35.53
CA LEU A 371 7.01 -1.25 -36.40
C LEU A 371 7.15 -0.86 -37.87
N ALA A 372 7.94 -1.63 -38.59
CA ALA A 372 8.12 -1.50 -40.05
C ALA A 372 8.10 -2.86 -40.73
N ALA A 373 7.51 -2.92 -41.90
CA ALA A 373 7.56 -4.09 -42.79
C ALA A 373 8.75 -3.97 -43.73
N SER A 374 9.33 -5.09 -44.18
CA SER A 374 10.43 -5.15 -45.12
C SER A 374 10.23 -6.21 -46.19
N ASP A 375 10.98 -6.11 -47.26
CA ASP A 375 10.98 -7.09 -48.34
C ASP A 375 11.73 -8.37 -47.89
N PRO A 376 11.09 -9.55 -47.95
CA PRO A 376 11.71 -10.79 -47.51
C PRO A 376 12.88 -11.25 -48.40
N ASP A 377 12.94 -10.79 -49.65
CA ASP A 377 13.96 -11.17 -50.62
C ASP A 377 15.12 -10.17 -50.73
N ALA A 378 15.04 -9.06 -49.97
CA ALA A 378 16.06 -8.03 -49.97
C ALA A 378 17.12 -8.28 -48.89
N GLU A 379 18.32 -7.66 -49.07
CA GLU A 379 19.34 -7.68 -48.00
C GLU A 379 18.78 -7.03 -46.72
N GLU A 380 19.16 -7.59 -45.58
CA GLU A 380 18.73 -7.11 -44.29
C GLU A 380 18.98 -5.60 -44.14
N HIS A 381 17.99 -4.87 -43.67
CA HIS A 381 18.03 -3.39 -43.56
C HIS A 381 18.21 -2.62 -44.88
N SER A 382 17.90 -3.20 -46.05
CA SER A 382 17.92 -2.47 -47.32
C SER A 382 16.55 -1.89 -47.71
N THR A 383 15.48 -2.36 -47.06
CA THR A 383 14.12 -1.93 -47.32
C THR A 383 13.38 -1.65 -45.99
N CYS A 384 12.44 -0.68 -46.04
CA CYS A 384 11.64 -0.34 -44.86
C CYS A 384 10.32 0.31 -45.30
N GLU A 385 9.22 -0.15 -44.73
CA GLU A 385 7.92 0.49 -44.74
C GLU A 385 7.40 0.66 -43.32
N VAL A 386 7.40 1.88 -42.80
CA VAL A 386 6.79 2.19 -41.50
C VAL A 386 5.31 1.86 -41.52
N LEU A 387 4.83 1.13 -40.54
CA LEU A 387 3.41 0.76 -40.42
C LEU A 387 2.62 1.95 -39.89
N PHE A 388 2.10 2.76 -40.81
CA PHE A 388 1.19 3.84 -40.50
C PHE A 388 -0.20 3.31 -40.12
N ALA A 389 -0.80 3.90 -39.10
CA ALA A 389 -2.02 3.43 -38.47
C ALA A 389 -3.12 4.52 -38.38
N PRO A 390 -3.45 5.22 -39.49
CA PRO A 390 -4.41 6.34 -39.48
C PRO A 390 -5.83 5.94 -39.15
N GLN A 391 -6.15 4.63 -39.26
CA GLN A 391 -7.47 4.05 -38.95
C GLN A 391 -7.72 3.86 -37.46
N PHE A 392 -6.69 4.04 -36.62
CA PHE A 392 -6.80 3.88 -35.18
C PHE A 392 -6.58 5.20 -34.45
N GLU A 393 -7.29 5.40 -33.34
CA GLU A 393 -7.09 6.54 -32.46
C GLU A 393 -5.74 6.45 -31.71
N VAL A 394 -5.10 7.58 -31.50
CA VAL A 394 -3.87 7.67 -30.69
C VAL A 394 -4.12 7.11 -29.29
N GLY A 395 -3.18 6.38 -28.73
CA GLY A 395 -3.32 5.71 -27.46
C GLY A 395 -3.99 4.32 -27.53
N SER A 396 -4.61 3.95 -28.67
CA SER A 396 -5.19 2.60 -28.85
C SER A 396 -4.14 1.51 -28.71
N VAL A 397 -4.48 0.43 -28.03
CA VAL A 397 -3.65 -0.78 -27.96
C VAL A 397 -4.16 -1.79 -28.99
N LEU A 398 -3.23 -2.31 -29.80
CA LEU A 398 -3.50 -3.32 -30.82
C LEU A 398 -3.10 -4.69 -30.30
N THR A 399 -3.94 -5.70 -30.56
CA THR A 399 -3.71 -7.08 -30.11
C THR A 399 -3.92 -8.05 -31.26
N PRO A 400 -3.35 -9.28 -31.20
CA PRO A 400 -3.76 -10.36 -32.08
C PRO A 400 -5.25 -10.68 -31.93
N GLU A 401 -5.91 -11.07 -33.01
CA GLU A 401 -7.34 -11.40 -33.02
C GLU A 401 -7.66 -12.51 -31.99
N GLY A 402 -8.71 -12.28 -31.18
CA GLY A 402 -9.15 -13.18 -30.12
C GLY A 402 -8.48 -12.94 -28.78
N PHE A 403 -7.62 -11.91 -28.65
CA PHE A 403 -7.01 -11.49 -27.39
C PHE A 403 -7.41 -10.05 -27.03
N SER A 404 -7.56 -9.81 -25.72
CA SER A 404 -7.82 -8.47 -25.19
C SER A 404 -6.53 -7.81 -24.70
N PRO A 405 -6.45 -6.47 -24.73
CA PRO A 405 -5.34 -5.74 -24.12
C PRO A 405 -5.21 -6.08 -22.63
N VAL A 406 -3.98 -6.21 -22.14
CA VAL A 406 -3.72 -6.41 -20.71
C VAL A 406 -3.90 -5.07 -20.00
N GLU A 407 -4.73 -5.03 -18.97
CA GLU A 407 -5.01 -3.82 -18.18
C GLU A 407 -3.88 -3.46 -17.20
N GLU A 408 -3.06 -4.44 -16.82
CA GLU A 408 -1.94 -4.26 -15.90
C GLU A 408 -0.68 -3.73 -16.62
N LYS A 409 0.16 -3.00 -15.87
CA LYS A 409 1.46 -2.54 -16.37
C LYS A 409 2.39 -3.73 -16.59
N LEU A 410 2.57 -4.11 -17.85
CA LEU A 410 3.49 -5.18 -18.21
C LEU A 410 4.97 -4.78 -17.99
N PRO A 411 5.84 -5.74 -17.64
CA PRO A 411 7.29 -5.51 -17.59
C PRO A 411 7.86 -5.19 -18.98
N TYR A 412 9.09 -4.67 -19.01
CA TYR A 412 9.77 -4.42 -20.26
C TYR A 412 10.14 -5.72 -20.98
N VAL A 413 9.84 -5.77 -22.29
CA VAL A 413 10.27 -6.84 -23.19
C VAL A 413 11.68 -6.55 -23.71
N LYS A 414 12.59 -7.55 -23.69
CA LYS A 414 13.90 -7.45 -24.31
C LYS A 414 13.77 -7.53 -25.83
N ALA A 415 14.63 -6.83 -26.56
CA ALA A 415 14.63 -6.85 -28.03
C ALA A 415 14.75 -8.27 -28.60
N ASP A 416 15.71 -9.07 -28.09
CA ASP A 416 15.91 -10.46 -28.53
C ASP A 416 14.66 -11.31 -28.38
N HIS A 417 13.93 -11.12 -27.27
CA HIS A 417 12.68 -11.85 -27.03
C HIS A 417 11.54 -11.35 -27.94
N PHE A 418 11.43 -10.04 -28.17
CA PHE A 418 10.47 -9.48 -29.11
C PHE A 418 10.69 -10.06 -30.52
N PHE A 419 11.92 -10.08 -31.01
CA PHE A 419 12.27 -10.61 -32.34
C PHE A 419 12.17 -12.14 -32.45
N SER A 420 12.13 -12.87 -31.32
CA SER A 420 11.83 -14.32 -31.34
C SER A 420 10.38 -14.66 -31.64
N MET A 421 9.47 -13.66 -31.58
CA MET A 421 8.06 -13.78 -31.90
C MET A 421 7.79 -13.19 -33.31
N PRO A 422 7.81 -14.01 -34.37
CA PRO A 422 7.79 -13.50 -35.73
C PRO A 422 6.45 -12.82 -36.07
N ILE A 423 6.51 -11.53 -36.30
CA ILE A 423 5.42 -10.73 -36.89
C ILE A 423 5.69 -10.65 -38.40
N TYR A 424 4.69 -10.77 -39.21
CA TYR A 424 4.80 -10.72 -40.65
C TYR A 424 3.55 -10.12 -41.31
N THR A 425 3.70 -9.70 -42.56
CA THR A 425 2.57 -9.35 -43.41
C THR A 425 2.18 -10.55 -44.31
N GLU A 426 0.89 -10.79 -44.43
CA GLU A 426 0.30 -11.72 -45.40
C GLU A 426 -0.85 -11.05 -46.13
N SER A 427 -0.73 -10.92 -47.46
CA SER A 427 -1.66 -10.15 -48.29
C SER A 427 -1.89 -8.72 -47.75
N GLY A 428 -0.82 -8.11 -47.18
CA GLY A 428 -0.84 -6.79 -46.60
C GLY A 428 -1.36 -6.68 -45.18
N VAL A 429 -1.92 -7.76 -44.61
CA VAL A 429 -2.38 -7.76 -43.21
C VAL A 429 -1.22 -8.16 -42.28
N VAL A 430 -1.00 -7.40 -41.22
CA VAL A 430 0.00 -7.72 -40.20
C VAL A 430 -0.52 -8.81 -39.31
N LYS A 431 0.24 -9.90 -39.17
CA LYS A 431 -0.14 -11.09 -38.43
C LYS A 431 0.97 -11.59 -37.50
N ILE A 432 0.55 -12.34 -36.49
CA ILE A 432 1.39 -13.21 -35.67
C ILE A 432 0.66 -14.55 -35.49
N ASP A 433 1.35 -15.68 -35.69
CA ASP A 433 0.79 -17.01 -35.55
C ASP A 433 -0.55 -17.19 -36.33
N GLY A 434 -0.61 -16.63 -37.55
CA GLY A 434 -1.79 -16.64 -38.41
C GLY A 434 -2.90 -15.65 -38.01
N LYS A 435 -2.82 -14.99 -36.86
CA LYS A 435 -3.84 -14.08 -36.35
C LYS A 435 -3.55 -12.64 -36.73
N PRO A 436 -4.52 -11.91 -37.34
CA PRO A 436 -4.38 -10.48 -37.61
C PRO A 436 -4.13 -9.66 -36.32
N ILE A 437 -3.23 -8.69 -36.38
CA ILE A 437 -3.03 -7.71 -35.30
C ILE A 437 -3.90 -6.50 -35.61
N GLY A 438 -4.70 -6.06 -34.62
CA GLY A 438 -5.60 -4.92 -34.82
C GLY A 438 -6.43 -4.60 -33.57
N LYS A 439 -7.54 -3.88 -33.79
CA LYS A 439 -8.50 -3.51 -32.75
C LYS A 439 -9.90 -3.47 -33.33
N ASP A 440 -10.90 -3.96 -32.59
CA ASP A 440 -12.33 -3.90 -32.92
C ASP A 440 -12.68 -4.43 -34.33
N GLY A 441 -11.99 -5.50 -34.78
CA GLY A 441 -12.18 -6.10 -36.10
C GLY A 441 -11.48 -5.38 -37.24
N VAL A 442 -10.76 -4.29 -36.98
CA VAL A 442 -9.93 -3.57 -37.96
C VAL A 442 -8.48 -4.04 -37.83
N ALA A 443 -7.91 -4.56 -38.92
CA ALA A 443 -6.54 -5.04 -38.95
C ALA A 443 -5.52 -3.93 -39.26
N LEU A 444 -4.33 -4.04 -38.72
CA LEU A 444 -3.16 -3.26 -39.12
C LEU A 444 -2.68 -3.78 -40.48
N THR A 445 -2.35 -2.86 -41.40
CA THR A 445 -1.98 -3.23 -42.78
C THR A 445 -0.72 -2.51 -43.26
N ALA A 446 0.08 -3.20 -44.07
CA ALA A 446 1.14 -2.64 -44.91
C ALA A 446 0.61 -2.41 -46.32
N LYS A 447 1.18 -1.42 -47.03
CA LYS A 447 0.78 -1.06 -48.37
C LYS A 447 1.77 -1.50 -49.44
N LYS A 448 3.06 -1.56 -49.10
CA LYS A 448 4.15 -1.85 -50.03
C LYS A 448 4.65 -3.28 -49.90
N TYR A 449 4.97 -3.74 -48.67
CA TYR A 449 5.47 -5.08 -48.45
C TYR A 449 4.34 -5.97 -47.92
N LEU A 450 3.57 -6.53 -48.92
CA LEU A 450 2.36 -7.28 -48.64
C LEU A 450 2.63 -8.67 -48.01
N ASN A 451 3.81 -9.21 -48.24
CA ASN A 451 4.25 -10.50 -47.69
C ASN A 451 5.69 -10.37 -47.29
N GLY A 452 5.98 -10.12 -46.01
CA GLY A 452 7.31 -9.92 -45.52
C GLY A 452 7.39 -9.81 -43.99
N PRO A 453 8.59 -9.82 -43.42
CA PRO A 453 8.77 -9.69 -41.98
C PRO A 453 8.43 -8.27 -41.51
N VAL A 454 8.01 -8.20 -40.24
CA VAL A 454 7.72 -6.96 -39.55
C VAL A 454 8.56 -6.90 -38.27
N GLY A 455 9.27 -5.80 -38.05
CA GLY A 455 10.10 -5.57 -36.86
C GLY A 455 10.33 -4.10 -36.56
#